data_97c53ed13cf620d1f44bbf3ebdc4ff92
#
_entry.id   97c53ed13cf620d1f44bbf3ebdc4ff92
#
_cell.length_a   1.000
_cell.length_b   1.000
_cell.length_c   1.000
_cell.angle_alpha   90.00
_cell.angle_beta   90.00
_cell.angle_gamma   90.00
#
_symmetry.space_group_name_H-M   'P 1'
#
loop_
_entity.id
_entity.type
_entity.pdbx_description
1 polymer ?
#
loop_
_entity_poly.entity_id
_entity_poly.type
_entity_poly.pdbx_seq_one_letter_code
_entity_poly.pdbx_strand_id
1 'polypeptide(L)'
;SHAAISAEISGTTYTNEQIAETMRETWKECHYLLDPHGACGFRALKEGLKPGETGVFLETAHPAKFLETVEGIIGETVEIPAKLKAFMQGEKQSLSMTKEFADFKNYLLSL
;
A
#
# COMPACT_ATOMS: atom_id res chain seq x y z
N SER A 1 -22.92 15.36 -0.88
CA SER A 1 -22.58 15.96 0.43
C SER A 1 -21.85 14.97 1.31
N HIS A 2 -21.17 15.43 2.36
CA HIS A 2 -20.51 14.55 3.35
C HIS A 2 -21.49 13.54 3.95
N ALA A 3 -22.67 13.98 4.33
CA ALA A 3 -23.71 13.10 4.89
C ALA A 3 -24.12 11.96 3.94
N ALA A 4 -24.24 12.22 2.64
CA ALA A 4 -24.56 11.20 1.66
C ALA A 4 -23.41 10.17 1.49
N ILE A 5 -22.17 10.64 1.48
CA ILE A 5 -21.01 9.77 1.36
C ILE A 5 -20.88 8.89 2.63
N SER A 6 -21.01 9.47 3.81
CA SER A 6 -20.87 8.75 5.07
C SER A 6 -22.00 7.74 5.34
N ALA A 7 -23.12 7.85 4.62
CA ALA A 7 -24.20 6.87 4.69
C ALA A 7 -23.85 5.56 3.93
N GLU A 8 -22.94 5.63 2.97
CA GLU A 8 -22.59 4.50 2.09
C GLU A 8 -21.15 4.02 2.28
N ILE A 9 -20.25 4.92 2.72
CA ILE A 9 -18.81 4.64 2.86
C ILE A 9 -18.39 4.89 4.29
N SER A 10 -17.81 3.87 4.93
CA SER A 10 -17.15 3.99 6.22
C SER A 10 -15.63 4.07 6.07
N GLY A 11 -14.96 4.73 7.00
CA GLY A 11 -13.51 4.83 7.06
C GLY A 11 -12.96 4.33 8.41
N THR A 12 -11.75 3.80 8.39
CA THR A 12 -11.04 3.38 9.59
C THR A 12 -9.57 3.77 9.51
N THR A 13 -8.89 3.76 10.65
CA THR A 13 -7.45 4.02 10.74
C THR A 13 -6.77 2.97 11.61
N TYR A 14 -5.53 2.66 11.31
CA TYR A 14 -4.72 1.70 12.07
C TYR A 14 -3.35 2.26 12.38
N THR A 15 -2.80 1.88 13.53
CA THR A 15 -1.41 2.20 13.89
C THR A 15 -0.44 1.32 13.12
N ASN A 16 0.84 1.73 13.08
CA ASN A 16 1.88 0.92 12.46
C ASN A 16 2.02 -0.47 13.10
N GLU A 17 1.80 -0.56 14.41
CA GLU A 17 1.84 -1.83 15.16
C GLU A 17 0.71 -2.76 14.72
N GLN A 18 -0.50 -2.23 14.54
CA GLN A 18 -1.66 -2.99 14.06
C GLN A 18 -1.48 -3.47 12.62
N ILE A 19 -0.90 -2.63 11.77
CA ILE A 19 -0.55 -2.99 10.38
C ILE A 19 0.47 -4.13 10.37
N ALA A 20 1.56 -3.98 11.15
CA ALA A 20 2.60 -5.00 11.25
C ALA A 20 2.09 -6.33 11.82
N GLU A 21 1.19 -6.28 12.81
CA GLU A 21 0.52 -7.46 13.36
C GLU A 21 -0.28 -8.18 12.26
N THR A 22 -1.12 -7.46 11.53
CA THR A 22 -1.93 -8.01 10.44
C THR A 22 -1.07 -8.68 9.36
N MET A 23 0.03 -8.03 8.97
CA MET A 23 0.97 -8.59 7.99
C MET A 23 1.61 -9.90 8.49
N ARG A 24 2.09 -9.92 9.76
CA ARG A 24 2.69 -11.13 10.37
C ARG A 24 1.69 -12.28 10.49
N GLU A 25 0.47 -11.99 10.93
CA GLU A 25 -0.58 -13.01 11.07
C GLU A 25 -0.93 -13.61 9.71
N THR A 26 -1.20 -12.76 8.72
CA THR A 26 -1.57 -13.22 7.37
C THR A 26 -0.44 -14.03 6.73
N TRP A 27 0.81 -13.62 6.90
CA TRP A 27 1.96 -14.39 6.44
C TRP A 27 2.04 -15.77 7.11
N LYS A 28 1.88 -15.84 8.43
CA LYS A 28 1.93 -17.10 9.18
C LYS A 28 0.77 -18.05 8.85
N GLU A 29 -0.44 -17.52 8.71
CA GLU A 29 -1.64 -18.33 8.54
C GLU A 29 -1.87 -18.77 7.09
N CYS A 30 -1.64 -17.88 6.13
CA CYS A 30 -2.00 -18.06 4.74
C CYS A 30 -0.81 -18.09 3.78
N HIS A 31 0.40 -17.76 4.23
CA HIS A 31 1.56 -17.48 3.39
C HIS A 31 1.27 -16.43 2.30
N TYR A 32 0.36 -15.51 2.61
CA TYR A 32 0.05 -14.39 1.74
C TYR A 32 0.75 -13.13 2.23
N LEU A 33 1.56 -12.53 1.36
CA LEU A 33 2.36 -11.37 1.69
C LEU A 33 1.60 -10.09 1.34
N LEU A 34 1.12 -9.39 2.37
CA LEU A 34 0.48 -8.09 2.23
C LEU A 34 1.54 -6.96 2.15
N ASP A 35 1.26 -5.92 1.34
CA ASP A 35 1.91 -4.64 1.56
C ASP A 35 1.22 -3.88 2.72
N PRO A 36 1.87 -2.85 3.32
CA PRO A 36 1.28 -2.13 4.46
C PRO A 36 -0.09 -1.50 4.19
N HIS A 37 -0.38 -1.10 2.94
CA HIS A 37 -1.68 -0.51 2.58
C HIS A 37 -2.74 -1.59 2.44
N GLY A 38 -2.40 -2.71 1.78
CA GLY A 38 -3.25 -3.88 1.69
C GLY A 38 -3.60 -4.45 3.06
N ALA A 39 -2.65 -4.42 4.01
CA ALA A 39 -2.90 -4.82 5.39
C ALA A 39 -3.97 -3.97 6.09
N CYS A 40 -4.01 -2.66 5.82
CA CYS A 40 -5.10 -1.80 6.31
C CYS A 40 -6.45 -2.23 5.74
N GLY A 41 -6.52 -2.44 4.43
CA GLY A 41 -7.75 -2.87 3.76
C GLY A 41 -8.22 -4.24 4.22
N PHE A 42 -7.30 -5.19 4.35
CA PHE A 42 -7.61 -6.54 4.82
C PHE A 42 -8.12 -6.55 6.26
N ARG A 43 -7.46 -5.80 7.17
CA ARG A 43 -7.90 -5.68 8.57
C ARG A 43 -9.27 -5.03 8.66
N ALA A 44 -9.50 -3.93 7.93
CA ALA A 44 -10.79 -3.26 7.89
C ALA A 44 -11.91 -4.18 7.42
N LEU A 45 -11.65 -4.96 6.37
CA LEU A 45 -12.59 -5.95 5.87
C LEU A 45 -12.89 -7.02 6.92
N LYS A 46 -11.84 -7.62 7.51
CA LYS A 46 -11.96 -8.67 8.54
C LYS A 46 -12.77 -8.21 9.76
N GLU A 47 -12.57 -6.95 10.20
CA GLU A 47 -13.30 -6.37 11.33
C GLU A 47 -14.73 -5.95 10.97
N GLY A 48 -14.99 -5.60 9.70
CA GLY A 48 -16.30 -5.12 9.25
C GLY A 48 -17.26 -6.21 8.79
N LEU A 49 -16.77 -7.40 8.39
CA LEU A 49 -17.59 -8.50 7.91
C LEU A 49 -18.45 -9.11 9.02
N LYS A 50 -19.71 -9.35 8.69
CA LYS A 50 -20.64 -10.09 9.54
C LYS A 50 -20.66 -11.56 9.18
N PRO A 51 -21.13 -12.44 10.07
CA PRO A 51 -21.27 -13.86 9.78
C PRO A 51 -22.07 -14.13 8.49
N GLY A 52 -21.48 -14.89 7.57
CA GLY A 52 -22.07 -15.24 6.29
C GLY A 52 -21.84 -14.21 5.16
N GLU A 53 -21.20 -13.10 5.44
CA GLU A 53 -20.80 -12.14 4.40
C GLU A 53 -19.47 -12.52 3.76
N THR A 54 -19.32 -12.20 2.50
CA THR A 54 -18.07 -12.29 1.74
C THR A 54 -17.65 -10.89 1.34
N GLY A 55 -16.38 -10.57 1.50
CA GLY A 55 -15.85 -9.26 1.16
C GLY A 55 -14.65 -9.34 0.21
N VAL A 56 -14.31 -8.20 -0.36
CA VAL A 56 -13.15 -8.04 -1.24
C VAL A 56 -12.33 -6.86 -0.73
N PHE A 57 -11.03 -7.04 -0.58
CA PHE A 57 -10.09 -5.93 -0.37
C PHE A 57 -9.19 -5.77 -1.60
N LEU A 58 -8.62 -4.58 -1.78
CA LEU A 58 -7.77 -4.27 -2.91
C LEU A 58 -6.31 -4.17 -2.46
N GLU A 59 -5.47 -4.97 -3.09
CA GLU A 59 -4.02 -4.88 -2.97
C GLU A 59 -3.52 -3.94 -4.07
N THR A 60 -3.03 -2.76 -3.70
CA THR A 60 -2.74 -1.68 -4.65
C THR A 60 -1.27 -1.54 -4.99
N ALA A 61 -0.39 -2.25 -4.28
CA ALA A 61 1.05 -2.25 -4.50
C ALA A 61 1.65 -3.64 -4.26
N HIS A 62 2.74 -3.94 -4.96
CA HIS A 62 3.51 -5.14 -4.67
C HIS A 62 4.34 -4.94 -3.40
N PRO A 63 4.38 -5.90 -2.45
CA PRO A 63 5.11 -5.80 -1.18
C PRO A 63 6.60 -5.44 -1.34
N ALA A 64 7.25 -5.91 -2.41
CA ALA A 64 8.64 -5.57 -2.73
C ALA A 64 8.92 -4.08 -2.96
N LYS A 65 7.89 -3.23 -3.11
CA LYS A 65 8.05 -1.77 -3.11
C LYS A 65 8.38 -1.20 -1.73
N PHE A 66 8.08 -1.95 -0.69
CA PHE A 66 8.28 -1.59 0.72
C PHE A 66 9.20 -2.61 1.41
N LEU A 67 10.23 -3.08 0.69
CA LEU A 67 11.05 -4.23 1.02
C LEU A 67 11.56 -4.19 2.46
N GLU A 68 12.24 -3.12 2.87
CA GLU A 68 12.79 -2.98 4.23
C GLU A 68 11.71 -3.11 5.31
N THR A 69 10.56 -2.48 5.09
CA THR A 69 9.45 -2.55 6.04
C THR A 69 8.86 -3.95 6.10
N VAL A 70 8.63 -4.57 4.96
CA VAL A 70 8.00 -5.88 4.86
C VAL A 70 8.90 -6.95 5.45
N GLU A 71 10.18 -7.01 5.04
CA GLU A 71 11.16 -7.95 5.58
C GLU A 71 11.39 -7.76 7.07
N GLY A 72 11.44 -6.51 7.56
CA GLY A 72 11.53 -6.20 8.99
C GLY A 72 10.33 -6.68 9.79
N ILE A 73 9.14 -6.75 9.18
CA ILE A 73 7.92 -7.23 9.83
C ILE A 73 7.82 -8.74 9.85
N ILE A 74 8.05 -9.40 8.69
CA ILE A 74 7.88 -10.86 8.58
C ILE A 74 9.13 -11.65 9.02
N GLY A 75 10.29 -11.00 9.04
CA GLY A 75 11.58 -11.63 9.40
C GLY A 75 12.16 -12.54 8.33
N GLU A 76 11.68 -12.44 7.09
CA GLU A 76 12.12 -13.27 5.97
C GLU A 76 12.41 -12.40 4.74
N THR A 77 13.26 -12.89 3.84
CA THR A 77 13.59 -12.19 2.58
C THR A 77 12.46 -12.32 1.57
N VAL A 78 12.11 -11.20 0.96
CA VAL A 78 11.05 -11.11 -0.06
C VAL A 78 11.64 -11.22 -1.46
N GLU A 79 11.11 -12.11 -2.26
CA GLU A 79 11.49 -12.21 -3.67
C GLU A 79 11.00 -10.99 -4.46
N ILE A 80 11.93 -10.33 -5.14
CA ILE A 80 11.62 -9.18 -6.00
C ILE A 80 11.32 -9.69 -7.40
N PRO A 81 10.11 -9.45 -7.95
CA PRO A 81 9.78 -9.82 -9.32
C PRO A 81 10.79 -9.28 -10.34
N ALA A 82 11.14 -10.08 -11.33
CA ALA A 82 12.19 -9.75 -12.31
C ALA A 82 11.98 -8.38 -12.99
N LYS A 83 10.73 -8.03 -13.32
CA LYS A 83 10.39 -6.72 -13.88
C LYS A 83 10.69 -5.58 -12.92
N LEU A 84 10.32 -5.73 -11.64
CA LEU A 84 10.59 -4.72 -10.63
C LEU A 84 12.09 -4.58 -10.38
N LYS A 85 12.82 -5.71 -10.32
CA LYS A 85 14.29 -5.72 -10.20
C LYS A 85 14.97 -4.98 -11.35
N ALA A 86 14.50 -5.15 -12.56
CA ALA A 86 15.03 -4.43 -13.74
C ALA A 86 14.83 -2.91 -13.61
N PHE A 87 13.66 -2.46 -13.12
CA PHE A 87 13.42 -1.03 -12.85
C PHE A 87 14.31 -0.48 -11.72
N MET A 88 14.54 -1.26 -10.67
CA MET A 88 15.42 -0.86 -9.56
C MET A 88 16.89 -0.70 -9.98
N GLN A 89 17.33 -1.38 -11.05
CA GLN A 89 18.67 -1.26 -11.62
C GLN A 89 18.79 -0.09 -12.60
N GLY A 90 17.70 0.55 -12.98
CA GLY A 90 17.67 1.70 -13.85
C GLY A 90 18.26 2.96 -13.20
N GLU A 91 18.71 3.88 -14.03
CA GLU A 91 19.15 5.19 -13.56
C GLU A 91 17.96 6.04 -13.11
N LYS A 92 18.04 6.58 -11.88
CA LYS A 92 17.00 7.48 -11.37
C LYS A 92 17.02 8.80 -12.13
N GLN A 93 15.96 9.06 -12.88
CA GLN A 93 15.74 10.35 -13.53
C GLN A 93 14.75 11.19 -12.72
N SER A 94 15.20 12.32 -12.25
CA SER A 94 14.37 13.27 -11.51
C SER A 94 14.80 14.70 -11.81
N LEU A 95 13.83 15.59 -11.91
CA LEU A 95 14.05 17.02 -12.06
C LEU A 95 13.65 17.71 -10.75
N SER A 96 14.60 18.42 -10.15
CA SER A 96 14.31 19.26 -8.97
C SER A 96 13.62 20.54 -9.42
N MET A 97 12.50 20.87 -8.77
CA MET A 97 11.81 22.14 -8.99
C MET A 97 11.24 22.67 -7.68
N THR A 98 10.78 23.91 -7.69
CA THR A 98 10.13 24.51 -6.53
C THR A 98 8.72 23.91 -6.33
N LYS A 99 8.08 24.21 -5.20
CA LYS A 99 6.68 23.83 -4.93
C LYS A 99 5.65 24.72 -5.66
N GLU A 100 6.12 25.74 -6.37
CA GLU A 100 5.23 26.68 -7.07
C GLU A 100 4.65 26.03 -8.32
N PHE A 101 3.32 26.04 -8.45
CA PHE A 101 2.62 25.46 -9.60
C PHE A 101 3.07 26.07 -10.95
N ALA A 102 3.43 27.35 -10.96
CA ALA A 102 3.91 28.03 -12.15
C ALA A 102 5.17 27.37 -12.75
N ASP A 103 6.10 26.94 -11.92
CA ASP A 103 7.34 26.29 -12.34
C ASP A 103 7.04 24.93 -12.98
N PHE A 104 6.17 24.14 -12.38
CA PHE A 104 5.72 22.87 -12.95
C PHE A 104 4.98 23.06 -14.29
N LYS A 105 4.08 24.05 -14.37
CA LYS A 105 3.37 24.38 -15.60
C LYS A 105 4.34 24.81 -16.71
N ASN A 106 5.28 25.69 -16.41
CA ASN A 106 6.28 26.16 -17.38
C ASN A 106 7.17 25.02 -17.87
N TYR A 107 7.57 24.10 -16.98
CA TYR A 107 8.30 22.91 -17.36
C TYR A 107 7.51 22.05 -18.35
N LEU A 108 6.24 21.76 -18.08
CA LEU A 108 5.41 20.96 -18.98
C LEU A 108 5.21 21.62 -20.37
N LEU A 109 5.16 22.96 -20.40
CA LEU A 109 5.02 23.71 -21.67
C LEU A 109 6.34 23.81 -22.44
N SER A 110 7.47 23.46 -21.84
CA SER A 110 8.81 23.45 -22.46
C SER A 110 9.21 22.09 -23.04
N LEU A 111 8.43 21.04 -22.81
CA LEU A 111 8.59 19.70 -23.38
C LEU A 111 8.06 19.65 -24.81
#